data_97c5c22cdceb3a377b892fbe1da122e0
#
_entry.id   97c5c22cdceb3a377b892fbe1da122e0
#
_cell.length_a   1.000
_cell.length_b   1.000
_cell.length_c   1.000
_cell.angle_alpha   90.00
_cell.angle_beta   90.00
_cell.angle_gamma   90.00
#
_symmetry.space_group_name_H-M   'P 1'
#
loop_
_entity.id
_entity.type
_entity.pdbx_description
1 polymer ?
#
loop_
_entity_poly.entity_id
_entity_poly.type
_entity_poly.pdbx_seq_one_letter_code
_entity_poly.pdbx_strand_id
1 'polypeptide(L)'
;DEICRAACCNLAESFETNPSVDVSYSDAATGARQIKLLGLAGTYVQMLTENYPNFRGAASLYGLDYVPGAWMESIQVSKGTSSVKNGYEALAGQINVEFKKPPTADIFSANVFASDAGRYEGNADASWHINDKLSTGLLVHYSNDKMQHDGNDDGFLDTPLREQVNVMNRWYHKLDKYVAQYGA
;
A
#
# COMPACT_ATOMS: atom_id res chain seq x y z
N ASP A 1 -5.91 5.14 13.44
CA ASP A 1 -5.32 4.38 14.55
C ASP A 1 -5.30 2.86 14.34
N GLU A 2 -6.28 2.26 13.65
CA GLU A 2 -6.23 0.83 13.27
C GLU A 2 -5.19 0.58 12.18
N ILE A 3 -5.09 1.44 11.20
CA ILE A 3 -4.06 1.37 10.14
C ILE A 3 -2.66 1.43 10.76
N CYS A 4 -2.46 2.27 11.77
CA CYS A 4 -1.17 2.40 12.45
C CYS A 4 -0.81 1.18 13.31
N ARG A 5 -1.80 0.40 13.75
CA ARG A 5 -1.60 -0.85 14.49
C ARG A 5 -1.41 -2.06 13.58
N ALA A 6 -2.06 -2.07 12.42
CA ALA A 6 -2.04 -3.16 11.47
C ALA A 6 -0.99 -2.99 10.37
N ALA A 7 -0.71 -1.74 9.97
CA ALA A 7 0.17 -1.42 8.87
C ALA A 7 1.51 -0.92 9.38
N CYS A 8 2.27 -1.78 9.99
CA CYS A 8 3.63 -1.36 10.26
C CYS A 8 4.34 -1.03 8.94
N CYS A 9 4.10 -1.77 7.86
CA CYS A 9 5.12 -1.87 6.84
C CYS A 9 4.60 -1.74 5.40
N ASN A 10 3.57 -2.48 4.98
CA ASN A 10 3.06 -2.41 3.60
C ASN A 10 1.55 -2.65 3.52
N LEU A 11 0.99 -2.47 2.31
CA LEU A 11 -0.44 -2.64 2.08
C LEU A 11 -0.92 -4.06 2.39
N ALA A 12 -0.14 -5.10 2.09
CA ALA A 12 -0.53 -6.47 2.36
C ALA A 12 -0.73 -6.72 3.86
N GLU A 13 0.18 -6.24 4.69
CA GLU A 13 0.11 -6.38 6.15
C GLU A 13 -1.06 -5.60 6.77
N SER A 14 -1.49 -4.53 6.12
CA SER A 14 -2.65 -3.74 6.56
C SER A 14 -3.96 -4.53 6.54
N PHE A 15 -4.02 -5.63 5.82
CA PHE A 15 -5.20 -6.49 5.77
C PHE A 15 -5.24 -7.58 6.83
N GLU A 16 -4.16 -7.86 7.54
CA GLU A 16 -4.10 -8.93 8.55
C GLU A 16 -5.12 -8.75 9.68
N THR A 17 -5.51 -7.52 9.96
CA THR A 17 -6.55 -7.21 10.96
C THR A 17 -7.96 -7.15 10.38
N ASN A 18 -8.12 -7.25 9.05
CA ASN A 18 -9.42 -7.16 8.42
C ASN A 18 -10.02 -8.56 8.22
N PRO A 19 -11.09 -8.95 8.94
CA PRO A 19 -11.63 -10.31 8.89
C PRO A 19 -12.26 -10.69 7.55
N SER A 20 -12.35 -9.77 6.62
CA SER A 20 -12.97 -9.97 5.30
C SER A 20 -11.96 -10.14 4.18
N VAL A 21 -10.72 -9.84 4.45
CA VAL A 21 -9.61 -9.88 3.49
C VAL A 21 -8.58 -10.84 4.04
N ASP A 22 -8.28 -11.87 3.30
CA ASP A 22 -7.24 -12.82 3.62
C ASP A 22 -6.04 -12.57 2.69
N VAL A 23 -4.85 -12.55 3.28
CA VAL A 23 -3.59 -12.38 2.55
C VAL A 23 -2.78 -13.65 2.71
N SER A 24 -2.44 -14.27 1.62
CA SER A 24 -1.61 -15.48 1.61
C SER A 24 -0.44 -15.32 0.64
N TYR A 25 0.66 -16.00 0.96
CA TYR A 25 1.76 -16.11 0.00
C TYR A 25 1.30 -16.98 -1.18
N SER A 26 1.52 -16.49 -2.40
CA SER A 26 1.25 -17.25 -3.63
C SER A 26 2.51 -17.95 -4.14
N ASP A 27 3.69 -17.45 -3.77
CA ASP A 27 4.98 -18.03 -4.11
C ASP A 27 5.99 -17.68 -3.03
N ALA A 28 6.56 -18.70 -2.41
CA ALA A 28 7.53 -18.54 -1.34
C ALA A 28 8.88 -18.00 -1.83
N ALA A 29 9.29 -18.37 -3.04
CA ALA A 29 10.59 -17.98 -3.59
C ALA A 29 10.67 -16.49 -3.93
N THR A 30 9.57 -15.91 -4.40
CA THR A 30 9.49 -14.47 -4.76
C THR A 30 8.83 -13.63 -3.68
N GLY A 31 8.21 -14.27 -2.67
CA GLY A 31 7.43 -13.60 -1.64
C GLY A 31 6.17 -12.92 -2.17
N ALA A 32 5.70 -13.32 -3.36
CA ALA A 32 4.48 -12.78 -3.94
C ALA A 32 3.29 -13.06 -3.04
N ARG A 33 2.49 -12.03 -2.75
CA ARG A 33 1.31 -12.12 -1.91
C ARG A 33 0.04 -12.01 -2.74
N GLN A 34 -0.96 -12.77 -2.37
CA GLN A 34 -2.26 -12.77 -3.00
C GLN A 34 -3.34 -12.38 -2.00
N ILE A 35 -4.16 -11.41 -2.38
CA ILE A 35 -5.37 -11.07 -1.64
C ILE A 35 -6.47 -12.05 -2.02
N LYS A 36 -7.20 -12.53 -1.02
CA LYS A 36 -8.47 -13.24 -1.19
C LYS A 36 -9.57 -12.45 -0.51
N LEU A 37 -10.65 -12.20 -1.20
CA LEU A 37 -11.81 -11.53 -0.67
C LEU A 37 -13.00 -12.48 -0.72
N LEU A 38 -13.65 -12.70 0.41
CA LEU A 38 -14.74 -13.67 0.53
C LEU A 38 -14.35 -15.11 0.07
N GLY A 39 -13.11 -15.50 0.26
CA GLY A 39 -12.58 -16.79 -0.18
C GLY A 39 -12.25 -16.91 -1.67
N LEU A 40 -12.49 -15.87 -2.46
CA LEU A 40 -12.17 -15.83 -3.89
C LEU A 40 -10.77 -15.25 -4.14
N ALA A 41 -10.09 -15.80 -5.15
CA ALA A 41 -8.75 -15.38 -5.51
C ALA A 41 -8.66 -13.89 -5.91
N GLY A 42 -7.50 -13.30 -5.74
CA GLY A 42 -7.24 -11.89 -6.00
C GLY A 42 -7.51 -11.41 -7.42
N THR A 43 -7.52 -12.33 -8.40
CA THR A 43 -7.92 -12.03 -9.79
C THR A 43 -9.37 -11.55 -9.93
N TYR A 44 -10.22 -11.82 -8.94
CA TYR A 44 -11.62 -11.38 -8.87
C TYR A 44 -11.82 -10.17 -7.98
N VAL A 45 -10.73 -9.60 -7.45
CA VAL A 45 -10.72 -8.40 -6.61
C VAL A 45 -10.06 -7.27 -7.38
N GLN A 46 -10.79 -6.19 -7.57
CA GLN A 46 -10.24 -5.01 -8.21
C GLN A 46 -9.50 -4.14 -7.20
N MET A 47 -8.24 -3.84 -7.52
CA MET A 47 -7.44 -2.88 -6.77
C MET A 47 -7.55 -1.50 -7.39
N LEU A 48 -7.82 -0.51 -6.57
CA LEU A 48 -7.85 0.91 -6.94
C LEU A 48 -6.88 1.70 -6.07
N THR A 49 -6.30 2.70 -6.67
CA THR A 49 -5.59 3.77 -5.96
C THR A 49 -6.30 5.09 -6.27
N GLU A 50 -6.82 5.74 -5.26
CA GLU A 50 -7.57 7.00 -5.41
C GLU A 50 -8.70 6.90 -6.47
N ASN A 51 -9.43 5.79 -6.46
CA ASN A 51 -10.50 5.43 -7.37
C ASN A 51 -10.08 5.15 -8.84
N TYR A 52 -8.79 5.04 -9.11
CA TYR A 52 -8.27 4.60 -10.41
C TYR A 52 -7.80 3.16 -10.35
N PRO A 53 -8.18 2.30 -11.33
CA PRO A 53 -7.71 0.91 -11.37
C PRO A 53 -6.19 0.84 -11.41
N ASN A 54 -5.63 0.11 -10.46
CA ASN A 54 -4.20 -0.10 -10.30
C ASN A 54 -3.90 -1.57 -9.98
N PHE A 55 -2.64 -1.99 -10.05
CA PHE A 55 -2.19 -3.36 -9.77
C PHE A 55 -2.98 -4.42 -10.53
N ARG A 56 -3.07 -4.29 -11.85
CA ARG A 56 -3.76 -5.22 -12.73
C ARG A 56 -2.81 -6.29 -13.28
N GLY A 57 -3.35 -7.48 -13.57
CA GLY A 57 -2.56 -8.58 -14.13
C GLY A 57 -1.42 -9.03 -13.21
N ALA A 58 -0.21 -9.17 -13.74
CA ALA A 58 0.96 -9.59 -12.96
C ALA A 58 1.31 -8.64 -11.81
N ALA A 59 1.04 -7.34 -11.95
CA ALA A 59 1.28 -6.37 -10.89
C ALA A 59 0.39 -6.57 -9.65
N SER A 60 -0.73 -7.29 -9.77
CA SER A 60 -1.60 -7.57 -8.63
C SER A 60 -0.97 -8.46 -7.56
N LEU A 61 0.00 -9.28 -7.94
CA LEU A 61 0.71 -10.19 -7.04
C LEU A 61 1.86 -9.50 -6.28
N TYR A 62 2.51 -8.55 -6.93
CA TYR A 62 3.70 -7.90 -6.38
C TYR A 62 3.42 -6.47 -5.87
N GLY A 63 2.40 -5.81 -6.41
CA GLY A 63 2.11 -4.41 -6.12
C GLY A 63 1.77 -4.12 -4.67
N LEU A 64 1.23 -5.11 -3.96
CA LEU A 64 0.82 -4.96 -2.56
C LEU A 64 2.00 -4.71 -1.62
N ASP A 65 3.13 -5.31 -1.89
CA ASP A 65 4.33 -5.16 -1.09
C ASP A 65 5.07 -3.84 -1.36
N TYR A 66 4.81 -3.22 -2.53
CA TYR A 66 5.46 -1.97 -2.92
C TYR A 66 4.74 -0.71 -2.43
N VAL A 67 3.55 -0.84 -1.85
CA VAL A 67 2.83 0.29 -1.27
C VAL A 67 3.19 0.43 0.20
N PRO A 68 3.93 1.48 0.60
CA PRO A 68 4.27 1.69 1.99
C PRO A 68 3.04 1.97 2.85
N GLY A 69 2.93 1.28 3.97
CA GLY A 69 1.80 1.44 4.90
C GLY A 69 1.66 2.87 5.42
N ALA A 70 2.79 3.51 5.71
CA ALA A 70 2.85 4.88 6.22
C ALA A 70 2.30 5.95 5.24
N TRP A 71 2.20 5.63 3.95
CA TRP A 71 1.66 6.55 2.94
C TRP A 71 0.14 6.56 2.86
N MET A 72 -0.50 5.51 3.40
CA MET A 72 -1.94 5.32 3.33
C MET A 72 -2.67 6.19 4.35
N GLU A 73 -3.67 6.91 3.88
CA GLU A 73 -4.63 7.65 4.69
C GLU A 73 -5.83 6.77 5.06
N SER A 74 -6.33 6.01 4.08
CA SER A 74 -7.44 5.08 4.28
C SER A 74 -7.43 3.93 3.29
N ILE A 75 -8.03 2.81 3.70
CA ILE A 75 -8.31 1.65 2.87
C ILE A 75 -9.81 1.38 2.92
N GLN A 76 -10.43 1.34 1.76
CA GLN A 76 -11.85 1.07 1.61
C GLN A 76 -12.05 -0.29 0.97
N VAL A 77 -12.78 -1.18 1.63
CA VAL A 77 -13.09 -2.52 1.14
C VAL A 77 -14.58 -2.62 0.84
N SER A 78 -14.93 -2.78 -0.42
CA SER A 78 -16.29 -3.03 -0.88
C SER A 78 -16.45 -4.47 -1.29
N LYS A 79 -17.46 -5.16 -0.75
CA LYS A 79 -17.75 -6.56 -1.02
C LYS A 79 -18.84 -6.70 -2.10
N GLY A 80 -18.71 -7.73 -2.92
CA GLY A 80 -19.64 -8.01 -4.02
C GLY A 80 -19.28 -7.28 -5.31
N THR A 81 -20.10 -7.46 -6.32
CA THR A 81 -19.84 -6.89 -7.66
C THR A 81 -19.84 -5.36 -7.62
N SER A 82 -18.80 -4.79 -8.20
CA SER A 82 -18.65 -3.34 -8.31
C SER A 82 -19.32 -2.78 -9.57
N SER A 83 -19.34 -1.46 -9.66
CA SER A 83 -19.84 -0.76 -10.85
C SER A 83 -18.99 -1.08 -12.09
N VAL A 84 -19.66 -1.35 -13.21
CA VAL A 84 -19.04 -1.54 -14.54
C VAL A 84 -18.15 -0.37 -14.97
N LYS A 85 -18.33 0.80 -14.36
CA LYS A 85 -17.49 1.98 -14.60
C LYS A 85 -16.00 1.71 -14.37
N ASN A 86 -15.68 0.86 -13.40
CA ASN A 86 -14.31 0.57 -13.01
C ASN A 86 -13.73 -0.67 -13.73
N GLY A 87 -14.52 -1.35 -14.56
CA GLY A 87 -14.13 -2.55 -15.29
C GLY A 87 -14.81 -3.82 -14.79
N TYR A 88 -14.42 -4.95 -15.33
CA TYR A 88 -15.06 -6.25 -15.10
C TYR A 88 -14.39 -7.08 -14.00
N GLU A 89 -13.29 -6.61 -13.43
CA GLU A 89 -12.44 -7.42 -12.52
C GLU A 89 -13.02 -7.52 -11.10
N ALA A 90 -13.94 -6.64 -10.74
CA ALA A 90 -14.54 -6.59 -9.39
C ALA A 90 -15.73 -7.55 -9.26
N LEU A 91 -15.50 -8.85 -9.32
CA LEU A 91 -16.53 -9.87 -9.09
C LEU A 91 -16.71 -10.18 -7.60
N ALA A 92 -15.63 -10.33 -6.85
CA ALA A 92 -15.65 -10.57 -5.41
C ALA A 92 -15.73 -9.28 -4.61
N GLY A 93 -15.17 -8.21 -5.14
CA GLY A 93 -15.15 -6.90 -4.51
C GLY A 93 -14.07 -5.98 -5.05
N GLN A 94 -13.91 -4.89 -4.32
CA GLN A 94 -13.06 -3.78 -4.71
C GLN A 94 -12.34 -3.25 -3.48
N ILE A 95 -11.05 -3.02 -3.60
CA ILE A 95 -10.21 -2.41 -2.56
C ILE A 95 -9.66 -1.11 -3.11
N ASN A 96 -9.97 0.01 -2.47
CA ASN A 96 -9.46 1.32 -2.82
C ASN A 96 -8.52 1.83 -1.73
N VAL A 97 -7.33 2.24 -2.13
CA VAL A 97 -6.32 2.83 -1.25
C VAL A 97 -6.24 4.32 -1.52
N GLU A 98 -6.40 5.11 -0.48
CA GLU A 98 -6.21 6.56 -0.51
C GLU A 98 -4.89 6.91 0.15
N PHE A 99 -4.05 7.67 -0.53
CA PHE A 99 -2.79 8.16 0.04
C PHE A 99 -3.00 9.49 0.77
N LYS A 100 -2.11 9.78 1.72
CA LYS A 100 -2.05 11.08 2.40
C LYS A 100 -2.04 12.23 1.41
N LYS A 101 -2.90 13.22 1.62
CA LYS A 101 -3.05 14.37 0.72
C LYS A 101 -2.39 15.60 1.34
N PRO A 102 -1.61 16.39 0.58
CA PRO A 102 -0.89 17.53 1.12
C PRO A 102 -1.70 18.53 1.94
N PRO A 103 -3.01 18.80 1.62
CA PRO A 103 -3.79 19.75 2.41
C PRO A 103 -4.18 19.27 3.80
N THR A 104 -4.24 17.96 4.03
CA THR A 104 -4.72 17.33 5.28
C THR A 104 -3.63 16.60 6.04
N ALA A 105 -2.49 16.36 5.40
CA ALA A 105 -1.36 15.67 6.02
C ALA A 105 -0.63 16.58 7.02
N ASP A 106 0.03 15.95 7.99
CA ASP A 106 0.88 16.64 8.94
C ASP A 106 2.01 17.41 8.22
N ILE A 107 2.47 18.50 8.83
CA ILE A 107 3.59 19.27 8.29
C ILE A 107 4.84 18.38 8.16
N PHE A 108 5.07 17.53 9.15
CA PHE A 108 6.14 16.56 9.14
C PHE A 108 5.75 15.36 10.00
N SER A 109 5.99 14.18 9.48
CA SER A 109 5.86 12.90 10.19
C SER A 109 7.03 12.01 9.84
N ALA A 110 7.53 11.27 10.81
CA ALA A 110 8.55 10.26 10.58
C ALA A 110 8.34 9.07 11.50
N ASN A 111 8.58 7.88 11.02
CA ASN A 111 8.61 6.68 11.83
C ASN A 111 9.74 5.75 11.41
N VAL A 112 10.18 4.93 12.34
CA VAL A 112 11.18 3.89 12.10
C VAL A 112 10.66 2.60 12.72
N PHE A 113 10.78 1.52 12.00
CA PHE A 113 10.46 0.18 12.44
C PHE A 113 11.70 -0.71 12.35
N ALA A 114 11.90 -1.55 13.35
CA ALA A 114 12.94 -2.56 13.37
C ALA A 114 12.40 -3.86 13.97
N SER A 115 12.67 -4.98 13.34
CA SER A 115 12.31 -6.32 13.79
C SER A 115 13.56 -7.11 14.15
N ASP A 116 13.41 -8.03 15.08
CA ASP A 116 14.41 -9.05 15.45
C ASP A 116 14.71 -10.00 14.26
N ALA A 117 13.77 -10.15 13.33
CA ALA A 117 13.97 -10.84 12.06
C ALA A 117 14.88 -10.09 11.07
N GLY A 118 15.47 -8.95 11.46
CA GLY A 118 16.43 -8.19 10.64
C GLY A 118 15.81 -7.28 9.61
N ARG A 119 14.50 -7.00 9.72
CA ARG A 119 13.81 -6.03 8.87
C ARG A 119 13.90 -4.63 9.49
N TYR A 120 14.31 -3.68 8.69
CA TYR A 120 14.41 -2.28 9.06
C TYR A 120 13.61 -1.43 8.07
N GLU A 121 12.83 -0.48 8.59
CA GLU A 121 12.07 0.46 7.77
C GLU A 121 12.17 1.86 8.32
N GLY A 122 12.22 2.83 7.41
CA GLY A 122 12.13 4.24 7.71
C GLY A 122 11.14 4.93 6.79
N ASN A 123 10.25 5.71 7.38
CA ASN A 123 9.29 6.52 6.65
C ASN A 123 9.42 7.97 7.09
N ALA A 124 9.35 8.88 6.14
CA ALA A 124 9.26 10.31 6.39
C ALA A 124 8.30 10.94 5.38
N ASP A 125 7.42 11.78 5.87
CA ASP A 125 6.56 12.59 5.03
C ASP A 125 6.53 14.03 5.52
N ALA A 126 6.45 14.94 4.57
CA ALA A 126 6.38 16.36 4.84
C ALA A 126 5.41 17.05 3.87
N SER A 127 4.62 17.97 4.37
CA SER A 127 3.64 18.72 3.60
C SER A 127 3.76 20.23 3.81
N TRP A 128 3.63 20.96 2.71
CA TRP A 128 3.74 22.42 2.71
C TRP A 128 2.55 23.04 1.98
N HIS A 129 1.98 24.07 2.62
CA HIS A 129 1.01 24.96 1.98
C HIS A 129 1.76 26.14 1.38
N ILE A 130 1.79 26.22 0.05
CA ILE A 130 2.43 27.32 -0.67
C ILE A 130 1.52 28.56 -0.62
N ASN A 131 0.20 28.33 -0.78
CA ASN A 131 -0.84 29.32 -0.60
C ASN A 131 -2.20 28.60 -0.39
N ASP A 132 -3.27 29.35 -0.22
CA ASP A 132 -4.63 28.83 0.06
C ASP A 132 -5.17 27.88 -1.01
N LYS A 133 -4.59 27.89 -2.20
CA LYS A 133 -5.01 27.07 -3.35
C LYS A 133 -4.01 25.98 -3.73
N LEU A 134 -2.77 26.04 -3.26
CA LEU A 134 -1.69 25.16 -3.70
C LEU A 134 -0.94 24.59 -2.50
N SER A 135 -0.89 23.26 -2.46
CA SER A 135 -0.12 22.51 -1.46
C SER A 135 0.72 21.44 -2.14
N THR A 136 1.84 21.11 -1.56
CA THR A 136 2.72 20.02 -1.99
C THR A 136 3.11 19.13 -0.82
N GLY A 137 3.41 17.88 -1.10
CA GLY A 137 3.89 16.93 -0.11
C GLY A 137 4.94 16.00 -0.71
N LEU A 138 5.86 15.59 0.13
CA LEU A 138 6.90 14.60 -0.18
C LEU A 138 6.74 13.42 0.77
N LEU A 139 6.67 12.23 0.21
CA LEU A 139 6.60 10.97 0.94
C LEU A 139 7.85 10.16 0.58
N VAL A 140 8.56 9.68 1.59
CA VAL A 140 9.78 8.87 1.43
C VAL A 140 9.64 7.62 2.27
N HIS A 141 10.00 6.49 1.68
CA HIS A 141 10.04 5.19 2.34
C HIS A 141 11.32 4.47 1.98
N TYR A 142 11.93 3.85 2.98
CA TYR A 142 13.02 2.91 2.83
C TYR A 142 12.71 1.65 3.63
N SER A 143 12.90 0.49 3.01
CA SER A 143 12.86 -0.79 3.72
C SER A 143 14.01 -1.68 3.29
N ASN A 144 14.49 -2.46 4.25
CA ASN A 144 15.58 -3.40 4.08
C ASN A 144 15.28 -4.67 4.87
N ASP A 145 15.31 -5.81 4.18
CA ASP A 145 15.12 -7.14 4.73
C ASP A 145 16.20 -8.03 4.10
N LYS A 146 17.39 -8.03 4.71
CA LYS A 146 18.58 -8.75 4.20
C LYS A 146 19.09 -9.82 5.15
N MET A 147 18.38 -10.09 6.24
CA MET A 147 18.75 -11.20 7.13
C MET A 147 18.29 -12.52 6.52
N GLN A 148 19.20 -13.45 6.44
CA GLN A 148 18.92 -14.79 5.95
C GLN A 148 18.26 -15.61 7.06
N HIS A 149 17.00 -15.99 6.83
CA HIS A 149 16.25 -16.89 7.70
C HIS A 149 15.95 -18.19 6.97
N ASP A 150 16.42 -19.28 7.54
CA ASP A 150 16.13 -20.65 7.16
C ASP A 150 15.82 -21.40 8.47
N GLY A 151 14.54 -21.38 8.85
CA GLY A 151 14.09 -21.91 10.16
C GLY A 151 13.94 -23.42 10.19
N ASN A 152 13.97 -24.07 9.03
CA ASN A 152 13.83 -25.52 8.88
C ASN A 152 15.13 -26.22 8.40
N ASP A 153 16.20 -25.45 8.17
CA ASP A 153 17.51 -25.93 7.69
C ASP A 153 17.44 -26.72 6.37
N ASP A 154 16.54 -26.32 5.46
CA ASP A 154 16.40 -26.98 4.15
C ASP A 154 17.29 -26.36 3.06
N GLY A 155 18.02 -25.29 3.38
CA GLY A 155 18.91 -24.56 2.47
C GLY A 155 18.20 -23.51 1.62
N PHE A 156 16.90 -23.28 1.84
CA PHE A 156 16.14 -22.22 1.21
C PHE A 156 15.74 -21.16 2.24
N LEU A 157 15.68 -19.91 1.81
CA LEU A 157 15.23 -18.83 2.68
C LEU A 157 13.71 -18.85 2.86
N ASP A 158 13.25 -18.72 4.10
CA ASP A 158 11.83 -18.63 4.44
C ASP A 158 11.20 -17.34 3.88
N THR A 159 12.00 -16.27 3.78
CA THR A 159 11.59 -14.99 3.19
C THR A 159 12.63 -14.48 2.21
N PRO A 160 12.19 -13.89 1.08
CA PRO A 160 13.13 -13.34 0.11
C PRO A 160 13.83 -12.10 0.65
N LEU A 161 15.11 -11.94 0.31
CA LEU A 161 15.85 -10.73 0.62
C LEU A 161 15.31 -9.56 -0.20
N ARG A 162 15.01 -8.44 0.47
CA ARG A 162 14.45 -7.24 -0.17
C ARG A 162 15.16 -5.97 0.25
N GLU A 163 15.24 -5.06 -0.69
CA GLU A 163 15.58 -3.67 -0.44
C GLU A 163 14.69 -2.80 -1.31
N GLN A 164 14.08 -1.79 -0.72
CA GLN A 164 13.11 -0.95 -1.40
C GLN A 164 13.31 0.51 -1.00
N VAL A 165 13.28 1.38 -1.99
CA VAL A 165 13.23 2.84 -1.82
C VAL A 165 12.05 3.36 -2.62
N ASN A 166 11.17 4.07 -1.97
CA ASN A 166 10.04 4.74 -2.61
C ASN A 166 10.09 6.23 -2.29
N VAL A 167 9.90 7.03 -3.31
CA VAL A 167 9.78 8.48 -3.17
C VAL A 167 8.60 8.93 -4.01
N MET A 168 7.71 9.71 -3.43
CA MET A 168 6.57 10.29 -4.13
C MET A 168 6.46 11.77 -3.78
N ASN A 169 6.41 12.62 -4.79
CA ASN A 169 6.05 14.03 -4.62
C ASN A 169 4.62 14.24 -5.11
N ARG A 170 3.79 14.85 -4.28
CA ARG A 170 2.39 15.10 -4.56
C ARG A 170 2.08 16.58 -4.56
N TRP A 171 1.19 16.97 -5.47
CA TRP A 171 0.68 18.32 -5.59
C TRP A 171 -0.84 18.33 -5.54
N TYR A 172 -1.37 19.28 -4.82
CA TYR A 172 -2.80 19.53 -4.71
C TYR A 172 -3.06 20.99 -5.07
N HIS A 173 -3.89 21.20 -6.09
CA HIS A 173 -4.25 22.53 -6.56
C HIS A 173 -5.76 22.69 -6.56
N LYS A 174 -6.26 23.53 -5.65
CA LYS A 174 -7.67 23.87 -5.53
C LYS A 174 -7.98 25.08 -6.43
N LEU A 175 -8.73 24.86 -7.47
CA LEU A 175 -9.25 25.88 -8.37
C LEU A 175 -10.72 26.17 -8.03
N ASP A 176 -11.27 27.28 -8.51
CA ASP A 176 -12.61 27.72 -8.11
C ASP A 176 -13.72 26.73 -8.52
N LYS A 177 -13.53 25.95 -9.58
CA LYS A 177 -14.50 24.99 -10.09
C LYS A 177 -14.07 23.53 -10.03
N TYR A 178 -12.81 23.25 -9.78
CA TYR A 178 -12.26 21.88 -9.76
C TYR A 178 -11.00 21.79 -8.90
N VAL A 179 -10.66 20.57 -8.54
CA VAL A 179 -9.43 20.22 -7.83
C VAL A 179 -8.57 19.41 -8.78
N ALA A 180 -7.30 19.77 -8.90
CA ALA A 180 -6.29 18.98 -9.60
C ALA A 180 -5.33 18.35 -8.57
N GLN A 181 -5.07 17.06 -8.76
CA GLN A 181 -4.07 16.33 -7.99
C GLN A 181 -3.11 15.67 -8.98
N TYR A 182 -1.82 15.79 -8.73
CA TYR A 182 -0.79 15.13 -9.52
C TYR A 182 0.36 14.71 -8.63
N GLY A 183 1.05 13.62 -9.02
CA GLY A 183 2.18 13.07 -8.30
C GLY A 183 3.11 12.30 -9.25
N ALA A 184 4.37 12.20 -8.86
CA ALA A 184 5.40 11.42 -9.51
C ALA A 184 6.32 10.78 -8.46
#